data_0c94daaa096829bb3b705572ef744678
#
_entry.id   0c94daaa096829bb3b705572ef744678
#
_cell.length_a   1.000
_cell.length_b   1.000
_cell.length_c   1.000
_cell.angle_alpha   90.00
_cell.angle_beta   90.00
_cell.angle_gamma   90.00
#
_symmetry.space_group_name_H-M   'P 1'
#
loop_
_entity.id
_entity.type
_entity.pdbx_description
1 polymer ?
#
loop_
_entity_poly.entity_id
_entity_poly.type
_entity_poly.pdbx_seq_one_letter_code
_entity_poly.pdbx_strand_id
1 'polypeptide(L)'
;MKKNKQLIGMLLLWWRTFIGWTENVLLPIRLLLQVRSILPFRTFCLPFKYAHCCPKEIMKDMEEMQNRGNKPIFKVLIVEENEELRTILVDIFTPFYVVEQVSEAQEGFVQIASFHPDIILSNVSLPLISGIELCRRVKKEASISHIPVVLYSISPEDNELEGLKSGADDYFIKPFNVNILLARCWNLIKLRMAIQKQFMKAPQIDTHVSTPPSLDDEFMDKAMNIIEENLANSEFKISELAREMGVCRTVLFSKWKAITGQSPNDYITGVRLDKAASLLKHNPELNITEISEKTGFNSVGYFSRVFKNRYKMTPSYYRHEDKSNEK
;
A
#
# COMPACT_ATOMS: atom_id res chain seq x y z
N MET A 1 -12.95 47.44 -24.68
CA MET A 1 -12.31 47.24 -23.37
C MET A 1 -13.21 47.40 -22.13
N LYS A 2 -14.19 48.35 -22.12
CA LYS A 2 -15.10 48.55 -20.96
C LYS A 2 -16.10 47.38 -20.73
N LYS A 3 -16.65 46.77 -21.77
CA LYS A 3 -17.61 45.63 -21.67
C LYS A 3 -17.02 44.39 -21.01
N ASN A 4 -15.72 44.08 -21.20
CA ASN A 4 -15.10 42.92 -20.62
C ASN A 4 -14.82 43.07 -19.11
N LYS A 5 -14.62 44.29 -18.59
CA LYS A 5 -14.43 44.53 -17.15
C LYS A 5 -15.73 44.34 -16.35
N GLN A 6 -16.89 44.69 -16.95
CA GLN A 6 -18.18 44.45 -16.30
C GLN A 6 -18.55 42.96 -16.26
N LEU A 7 -18.25 42.21 -17.33
CA LEU A 7 -18.48 40.77 -17.36
C LEU A 7 -17.61 40.04 -16.34
N ILE A 8 -16.36 40.45 -16.22
CA ILE A 8 -15.42 39.88 -15.22
C ILE A 8 -15.86 40.22 -13.78
N GLY A 9 -16.37 41.44 -13.55
CA GLY A 9 -16.90 41.83 -12.24
C GLY A 9 -18.17 41.05 -11.86
N MET A 10 -19.08 40.81 -12.81
CA MET A 10 -20.27 39.99 -12.59
C MET A 10 -19.93 38.49 -12.39
N LEU A 11 -18.95 37.95 -13.11
CA LEU A 11 -18.49 36.59 -12.94
C LEU A 11 -17.78 36.38 -11.57
N LEU A 12 -17.03 37.37 -11.11
CA LEU A 12 -16.40 37.34 -9.78
C LEU A 12 -17.40 37.49 -8.65
N LEU A 13 -18.46 38.29 -8.81
CA LEU A 13 -19.56 38.43 -7.84
C LEU A 13 -20.44 37.16 -7.82
N TRP A 14 -20.72 36.57 -8.96
CA TRP A 14 -21.46 35.32 -9.08
C TRP A 14 -20.64 34.16 -8.52
N TRP A 15 -19.33 34.16 -8.74
CA TRP A 15 -18.40 33.19 -8.20
C TRP A 15 -18.29 33.23 -6.66
N ARG A 16 -18.33 34.46 -6.09
CA ARG A 16 -18.30 34.69 -4.65
C ARG A 16 -19.57 34.25 -3.92
N THR A 17 -20.73 34.38 -4.57
CA THR A 17 -22.03 33.89 -4.06
C THR A 17 -22.19 32.37 -4.24
N PHE A 18 -21.60 31.81 -5.29
CA PHE A 18 -21.72 30.39 -5.61
C PHE A 18 -20.78 29.51 -4.75
N ILE A 19 -19.58 29.99 -4.40
CA ILE A 19 -18.64 29.28 -3.53
C ILE A 19 -19.18 29.06 -2.11
N GLY A 20 -20.03 29.96 -1.60
CA GLY A 20 -20.67 29.81 -0.29
C GLY A 20 -21.68 28.65 -0.22
N TRP A 21 -22.04 28.05 -1.36
CA TRP A 21 -23.07 26.99 -1.42
C TRP A 21 -22.58 25.62 -1.92
N THR A 22 -21.39 25.55 -2.50
CA THR A 22 -20.89 24.30 -3.13
C THR A 22 -19.39 24.08 -2.87
N GLU A 23 -18.98 23.98 -1.63
CA GLU A 23 -17.56 23.78 -1.26
C GLU A 23 -16.94 22.45 -1.74
N ASN A 24 -17.70 21.55 -2.38
CA ASN A 24 -17.24 20.16 -2.56
C ASN A 24 -17.52 19.48 -3.92
N VAL A 25 -17.76 20.20 -5.03
CA VAL A 25 -18.11 19.54 -6.29
C VAL A 25 -17.24 19.98 -7.47
N LEU A 26 -16.85 19.04 -8.33
CA LEU A 26 -16.13 19.22 -9.62
C LEU A 26 -16.82 20.16 -10.63
N LEU A 27 -18.01 20.69 -10.34
CA LEU A 27 -18.70 21.67 -11.18
C LEU A 27 -17.87 22.94 -11.47
N PRO A 28 -17.09 23.48 -10.50
CA PRO A 28 -16.22 24.63 -10.76
C PRO A 28 -15.13 24.34 -11.80
N ILE A 29 -14.69 23.09 -11.92
CA ILE A 29 -13.63 22.68 -12.85
C ILE A 29 -14.10 22.72 -14.30
N ARG A 30 -15.33 22.29 -14.56
CA ARG A 30 -15.93 22.34 -15.90
C ARG A 30 -16.15 23.77 -16.40
N LEU A 31 -16.47 24.69 -15.49
CA LEU A 31 -16.61 26.12 -15.80
C LEU A 31 -15.23 26.77 -16.05
N LEU A 32 -14.20 26.39 -15.29
CA LEU A 32 -12.81 26.82 -15.51
C LEU A 32 -12.27 26.35 -16.88
N LEU A 33 -12.60 25.14 -17.30
CA LEU A 33 -12.22 24.60 -18.61
C LEU A 33 -12.89 25.30 -19.77
N GLN A 34 -14.15 25.75 -19.62
CA GLN A 34 -14.84 26.56 -20.64
C GLN A 34 -14.30 27.99 -20.74
N VAL A 35 -13.78 28.56 -19.66
CA VAL A 35 -13.18 29.90 -19.64
C VAL A 35 -11.76 29.92 -20.22
N ARG A 36 -11.07 28.75 -20.25
CA ARG A 36 -9.71 28.59 -20.78
C ARG A 36 -9.60 28.92 -22.29
N SER A 37 -10.66 28.72 -23.03
CA SER A 37 -10.71 29.06 -24.48
C SER A 37 -10.75 30.57 -24.78
N ILE A 38 -10.90 31.42 -23.77
CA ILE A 38 -11.17 32.86 -23.95
C ILE A 38 -10.04 33.78 -23.45
N LEU A 39 -9.11 33.26 -22.62
CA LEU A 39 -8.02 34.05 -22.02
C LEU A 39 -6.62 33.36 -22.14
N PRO A 40 -5.56 34.10 -22.51
CA PRO A 40 -4.22 33.57 -22.62
C PRO A 40 -3.64 33.24 -21.23
N PHE A 41 -3.08 32.05 -21.13
CA PHE A 41 -2.71 31.24 -19.96
C PHE A 41 -1.67 31.85 -18.97
N ARG A 42 -1.09 33.01 -19.27
CA ARG A 42 0.03 33.57 -18.47
C ARG A 42 -0.38 34.39 -17.24
N THR A 43 -1.67 34.61 -17.01
CA THR A 43 -2.12 35.54 -15.95
C THR A 43 -2.89 34.90 -14.81
N PHE A 44 -3.10 33.58 -14.82
CA PHE A 44 -3.85 32.85 -13.78
C PHE A 44 -3.05 31.70 -13.13
N CYS A 45 -1.76 31.89 -12.92
CA CYS A 45 -1.06 31.14 -11.88
C CYS A 45 -1.37 31.77 -10.51
N LEU A 46 -2.62 31.67 -10.07
CA LEU A 46 -2.89 31.69 -8.64
C LEU A 46 -2.42 30.35 -8.08
N PRO A 47 -1.55 30.34 -7.08
CA PRO A 47 -1.31 29.14 -6.30
C PRO A 47 -2.63 28.83 -5.58
N PHE A 48 -3.48 28.03 -6.18
CA PHE A 48 -4.56 27.36 -5.46
C PHE A 48 -3.86 26.53 -4.40
N LYS A 49 -3.79 27.05 -3.20
CA LYS A 49 -3.41 26.31 -2.01
C LYS A 49 -4.52 25.28 -1.79
N TYR A 50 -4.40 24.11 -2.43
CA TYR A 50 -5.21 22.91 -2.17
C TYR A 50 -5.10 22.42 -0.71
N ALA A 51 -4.29 23.08 0.11
CA ALA A 51 -4.16 22.86 1.54
C ALA A 51 -5.48 22.92 2.34
N HIS A 52 -6.57 23.44 1.74
CA HIS A 52 -7.89 23.45 2.37
C HIS A 52 -8.83 22.33 1.89
N CYS A 53 -8.42 21.53 0.90
CA CYS A 53 -9.27 20.49 0.33
C CYS A 53 -9.10 19.11 0.98
N CYS A 54 -8.02 18.86 1.71
CA CYS A 54 -7.85 17.58 2.41
C CYS A 54 -8.47 17.66 3.82
N PRO A 55 -9.18 16.63 4.29
CA PRO A 55 -9.62 16.57 5.68
C PRO A 55 -8.45 16.77 6.62
N LYS A 56 -8.55 17.75 7.53
CA LYS A 56 -7.47 18.14 8.46
C LYS A 56 -6.88 16.95 9.22
N GLU A 57 -7.71 15.95 9.51
CA GLU A 57 -7.30 14.71 10.18
C GLU A 57 -6.35 13.87 9.33
N ILE A 58 -6.61 13.75 8.03
CA ILE A 58 -5.74 12.99 7.11
C ILE A 58 -4.40 13.69 6.94
N MET A 59 -4.42 15.03 6.79
CA MET A 59 -3.19 15.81 6.73
C MET A 59 -2.36 15.63 8.01
N LYS A 60 -3.00 15.68 9.16
CA LYS A 60 -2.35 15.49 10.45
C LYS A 60 -1.72 14.09 10.58
N ASP A 61 -2.46 13.05 10.22
CA ASP A 61 -1.95 11.66 10.21
C ASP A 61 -0.73 11.51 9.28
N MET A 62 -0.79 12.10 8.08
CA MET A 62 0.31 12.05 7.11
C MET A 62 1.52 12.87 7.57
N GLU A 63 1.31 14.06 8.15
CA GLU A 63 2.36 14.90 8.72
C GLU A 63 3.02 14.25 9.94
N GLU A 64 2.24 13.64 10.84
CA GLU A 64 2.77 12.91 11.99
C GLU A 64 3.66 11.73 11.57
N MET A 65 3.31 11.05 10.48
CA MET A 65 4.13 9.98 9.91
C MET A 65 5.40 10.54 9.26
N GLN A 66 5.34 11.70 8.61
CA GLN A 66 6.49 12.38 8.02
C GLN A 66 7.48 12.90 9.10
N ASN A 67 6.98 13.37 10.24
CA ASN A 67 7.80 13.92 11.33
C ASN A 67 8.54 12.86 12.17
N ARG A 68 8.18 11.58 12.07
CA ARG A 68 8.86 10.48 12.79
C ARG A 68 10.19 10.03 12.17
N GLY A 69 10.78 10.82 11.29
CA GLY A 69 12.17 10.65 10.80
C GLY A 69 12.38 9.59 9.72
N ASN A 70 11.38 8.77 9.40
CA ASN A 70 11.34 7.92 8.22
C ASN A 70 10.15 8.36 7.39
N LYS A 71 10.37 9.21 6.39
CA LYS A 71 9.33 9.61 5.45
C LYS A 71 8.92 8.38 4.63
N PRO A 72 7.82 7.70 4.89
CA PRO A 72 7.26 6.81 3.89
C PRO A 72 6.71 7.72 2.80
N ILE A 73 7.46 7.87 1.73
CA ILE A 73 7.00 8.57 0.55
C ILE A 73 6.13 7.55 -0.18
N PHE A 74 4.82 7.59 0.06
CA PHE A 74 3.88 6.74 -0.65
C PHE A 74 3.82 7.14 -2.13
N LYS A 75 3.68 6.16 -2.98
CA LYS A 75 3.68 6.30 -4.43
C LYS A 75 2.31 6.00 -4.98
N VAL A 76 1.79 6.87 -5.84
CA VAL A 76 0.56 6.64 -6.57
C VAL A 76 0.84 6.62 -8.07
N LEU A 77 0.29 5.61 -8.76
CA LEU A 77 0.26 5.57 -10.22
C LEU A 77 -1.14 5.99 -10.68
N ILE A 78 -1.20 7.03 -11.51
CA ILE A 78 -2.44 7.54 -12.09
C ILE A 78 -2.49 7.13 -13.56
N VAL A 79 -3.57 6.43 -13.94
CA VAL A 79 -3.82 5.99 -15.31
C VAL A 79 -5.08 6.69 -15.82
N GLU A 80 -4.94 7.70 -16.64
CA GLU A 80 -6.03 8.55 -17.16
C GLU A 80 -5.71 9.01 -18.58
N GLU A 81 -6.60 8.74 -19.52
CA GLU A 81 -6.43 9.12 -20.91
C GLU A 81 -6.55 10.65 -21.15
N ASN A 82 -7.49 11.27 -20.41
CA ASN A 82 -7.73 12.70 -20.53
C ASN A 82 -6.61 13.51 -19.88
N GLU A 83 -5.82 14.24 -20.67
CA GLU A 83 -4.65 15.00 -20.22
C GLU A 83 -5.02 16.08 -19.18
N GLU A 84 -6.15 16.74 -19.35
CA GLU A 84 -6.58 17.80 -18.42
C GLU A 84 -6.93 17.21 -17.04
N LEU A 85 -7.71 16.13 -17.03
CA LEU A 85 -8.08 15.45 -15.78
C LEU A 85 -6.86 14.80 -15.13
N ARG A 86 -5.98 14.19 -15.93
CA ARG A 86 -4.71 13.61 -15.45
C ARG A 86 -3.86 14.66 -14.74
N THR A 87 -3.70 15.85 -15.35
CA THR A 87 -2.99 16.98 -14.74
C THR A 87 -3.62 17.42 -13.42
N ILE A 88 -4.95 17.53 -13.36
CA ILE A 88 -5.68 17.90 -12.14
C ILE A 88 -5.46 16.86 -11.03
N LEU A 89 -5.55 15.57 -11.36
CA LEU A 89 -5.31 14.50 -10.38
C LEU A 89 -3.86 14.52 -9.87
N VAL A 90 -2.88 14.74 -10.75
CA VAL A 90 -1.48 14.90 -10.36
C VAL A 90 -1.32 16.06 -9.38
N ASP A 91 -1.89 17.22 -9.66
CA ASP A 91 -1.83 18.40 -8.78
C ASP A 91 -2.46 18.12 -7.40
N ILE A 92 -3.54 17.34 -7.36
CA ILE A 92 -4.24 16.95 -6.13
C ILE A 92 -3.40 15.98 -5.29
N PHE A 93 -2.74 15.01 -5.92
CA PHE A 93 -2.01 13.96 -5.21
C PHE A 93 -0.56 14.32 -4.87
N THR A 94 0.11 15.17 -5.67
CA THR A 94 1.53 15.56 -5.48
C THR A 94 1.86 16.12 -4.09
N PRO A 95 0.98 16.86 -3.37
CA PRO A 95 1.28 17.31 -2.01
C PRO A 95 1.47 16.16 -1.00
N PHE A 96 0.94 14.95 -1.29
CA PHE A 96 0.86 13.84 -0.35
C PHE A 96 1.61 12.59 -0.81
N TYR A 97 1.83 12.44 -2.13
CA TYR A 97 2.38 11.25 -2.77
C TYR A 97 3.47 11.59 -3.78
N VAL A 98 4.36 10.66 -4.02
CA VAL A 98 5.14 10.66 -5.27
C VAL A 98 4.22 10.13 -6.36
N VAL A 99 3.97 10.94 -7.37
CA VAL A 99 3.02 10.65 -8.43
C VAL A 99 3.75 10.26 -9.71
N GLU A 100 3.38 9.12 -10.27
CA GLU A 100 3.67 8.74 -11.66
C GLU A 100 2.36 8.72 -12.43
N GLN A 101 2.39 9.10 -13.70
CA GLN A 101 1.20 9.22 -14.52
C GLN A 101 1.40 8.64 -15.91
N VAL A 102 0.39 7.97 -16.41
CA VAL A 102 0.36 7.41 -17.77
C VAL A 102 -1.02 7.60 -18.40
N SER A 103 -1.08 7.53 -19.73
CA SER A 103 -2.33 7.70 -20.48
C SER A 103 -3.01 6.38 -20.84
N GLU A 104 -2.29 5.27 -20.80
CA GLU A 104 -2.74 3.96 -21.28
C GLU A 104 -2.51 2.85 -20.26
N ALA A 105 -3.40 1.87 -20.24
CA ALA A 105 -3.31 0.72 -19.33
C ALA A 105 -2.05 -0.12 -19.55
N GLN A 106 -1.60 -0.28 -20.81
CA GLN A 106 -0.41 -1.07 -21.12
C GLN A 106 0.85 -0.42 -20.57
N GLU A 107 0.98 0.90 -20.71
CA GLU A 107 2.07 1.68 -20.11
C GLU A 107 2.01 1.60 -18.59
N GLY A 108 0.80 1.72 -18.00
CA GLY A 108 0.56 1.58 -16.57
C GLY A 108 1.06 0.23 -16.04
N PHE A 109 0.78 -0.86 -16.73
CA PHE A 109 1.24 -2.18 -16.34
C PHE A 109 2.77 -2.31 -16.33
N VAL A 110 3.45 -1.69 -17.31
CA VAL A 110 4.92 -1.64 -17.36
C VAL A 110 5.48 -0.77 -16.22
N GLN A 111 4.86 0.38 -15.95
CA GLN A 111 5.30 1.30 -14.90
C GLN A 111 5.16 0.71 -13.49
N ILE A 112 4.19 -0.15 -13.24
CA ILE A 112 4.05 -0.84 -11.94
C ILE A 112 5.34 -1.56 -11.55
N ALA A 113 6.01 -2.22 -12.50
CA ALA A 113 7.22 -2.99 -12.23
C ALA A 113 8.46 -2.12 -11.93
N SER A 114 8.55 -0.92 -12.47
CA SER A 114 9.68 0.01 -12.28
C SER A 114 9.44 1.00 -11.14
N PHE A 115 8.22 1.52 -11.05
CA PHE A 115 7.85 2.55 -10.08
C PHE A 115 7.50 1.96 -8.71
N HIS A 116 6.95 0.74 -8.64
CA HIS A 116 6.47 0.09 -7.43
C HIS A 116 5.48 0.99 -6.64
N PRO A 117 4.29 1.28 -7.19
CA PRO A 117 3.31 2.12 -6.52
C PRO A 117 2.71 1.44 -5.28
N ASP A 118 2.35 2.25 -4.30
CA ASP A 118 1.60 1.79 -3.12
C ASP A 118 0.10 1.73 -3.39
N ILE A 119 -0.39 2.45 -4.41
CA ILE A 119 -1.78 2.47 -4.86
C ILE A 119 -1.84 2.84 -6.35
N ILE A 120 -2.81 2.28 -7.05
CA ILE A 120 -3.12 2.59 -8.46
C ILE A 120 -4.48 3.26 -8.52
N LEU A 121 -4.58 4.39 -9.21
CA LEU A 121 -5.81 5.10 -9.50
C LEU A 121 -6.02 5.07 -11.02
N SER A 122 -7.07 4.38 -11.50
CA SER A 122 -7.28 4.17 -12.93
C SER A 122 -8.68 4.55 -13.41
N ASN A 123 -8.75 5.26 -14.52
CA ASN A 123 -9.99 5.40 -15.27
C ASN A 123 -10.39 4.02 -15.83
N VAL A 124 -11.69 3.73 -15.83
CA VAL A 124 -12.25 2.53 -16.46
C VAL A 124 -12.17 2.63 -17.98
N SER A 125 -12.54 3.80 -18.53
CA SER A 125 -12.53 4.06 -19.97
C SER A 125 -11.14 4.48 -20.40
N LEU A 126 -10.30 3.53 -20.78
CA LEU A 126 -8.97 3.74 -21.34
C LEU A 126 -8.89 3.20 -22.77
N PRO A 127 -8.01 3.74 -23.64
CA PRO A 127 -7.81 3.23 -24.97
C PRO A 127 -7.21 1.83 -24.95
N LEU A 128 -7.56 1.00 -25.94
CA LEU A 128 -7.06 -0.36 -26.18
C LEU A 128 -7.41 -1.36 -25.06
N ILE A 129 -7.01 -1.11 -23.85
CA ILE A 129 -7.23 -1.98 -22.69
C ILE A 129 -7.92 -1.15 -21.60
N SER A 130 -9.09 -1.60 -21.14
CA SER A 130 -9.85 -0.90 -20.11
C SER A 130 -9.14 -0.94 -18.74
N GLY A 131 -9.45 0.04 -17.86
CA GLY A 131 -8.97 0.04 -16.48
C GLY A 131 -9.43 -1.19 -15.68
N ILE A 132 -10.59 -1.76 -16.02
CA ILE A 132 -11.07 -3.03 -15.43
C ILE A 132 -10.13 -4.19 -15.79
N GLU A 133 -9.72 -4.26 -17.07
CA GLU A 133 -8.77 -5.30 -17.49
C GLU A 133 -7.38 -5.08 -16.91
N LEU A 134 -6.93 -3.81 -16.78
CA LEU A 134 -5.72 -3.48 -16.04
C LEU A 134 -5.81 -3.98 -14.59
N CYS A 135 -6.90 -3.68 -13.90
CA CYS A 135 -7.15 -4.16 -12.54
C CYS A 135 -7.10 -5.68 -12.46
N ARG A 136 -7.81 -6.37 -13.36
CA ARG A 136 -7.84 -7.84 -13.41
C ARG A 136 -6.44 -8.44 -13.61
N ARG A 137 -5.61 -7.84 -14.46
CA ARG A 137 -4.21 -8.28 -14.66
C ARG A 137 -3.36 -8.04 -13.42
N VAL A 138 -3.46 -6.87 -12.80
CA VAL A 138 -2.75 -6.55 -11.55
C VAL A 138 -3.12 -7.56 -10.46
N LYS A 139 -4.41 -7.84 -10.28
CA LYS A 139 -4.89 -8.76 -9.24
C LYS A 139 -4.60 -10.23 -9.51
N LYS A 140 -4.39 -10.63 -10.76
CA LYS A 140 -3.97 -11.98 -11.15
C LYS A 140 -2.47 -12.20 -11.11
N GLU A 141 -1.68 -11.15 -11.23
CA GLU A 141 -0.22 -11.24 -11.22
C GLU A 141 0.31 -11.34 -9.79
N ALA A 142 0.82 -12.51 -9.43
CA ALA A 142 1.27 -12.82 -8.07
C ALA A 142 2.27 -11.80 -7.48
N SER A 143 3.07 -11.15 -8.32
CA SER A 143 4.09 -10.19 -7.89
C SER A 143 3.52 -8.84 -7.44
N ILE A 144 2.35 -8.46 -7.94
CA ILE A 144 1.76 -7.13 -7.77
C ILE A 144 0.29 -7.15 -7.30
N SER A 145 -0.30 -8.34 -7.07
CA SER A 145 -1.70 -8.52 -6.62
C SER A 145 -2.03 -7.77 -5.33
N HIS A 146 -1.03 -7.59 -4.47
CA HIS A 146 -1.13 -6.86 -3.21
C HIS A 146 -1.32 -5.34 -3.34
N ILE A 147 -1.14 -4.76 -4.55
CA ILE A 147 -1.29 -3.32 -4.77
C ILE A 147 -2.78 -2.99 -4.85
N PRO A 148 -3.30 -2.09 -4.01
CA PRO A 148 -4.68 -1.64 -4.12
C PRO A 148 -4.92 -0.87 -5.41
N VAL A 149 -6.04 -1.18 -6.05
CA VAL A 149 -6.50 -0.56 -7.30
C VAL A 149 -7.83 0.14 -7.04
N VAL A 150 -7.86 1.45 -7.27
CA VAL A 150 -9.06 2.28 -7.22
C VAL A 150 -9.46 2.61 -8.64
N LEU A 151 -10.67 2.21 -9.02
CA LEU A 151 -11.24 2.51 -10.34
C LEU A 151 -12.17 3.71 -10.26
N TYR A 152 -12.29 4.45 -11.37
CA TYR A 152 -13.30 5.48 -11.50
C TYR A 152 -13.83 5.59 -12.94
N SER A 153 -15.11 5.96 -13.09
CA SER A 153 -15.79 6.04 -14.38
C SER A 153 -16.83 7.15 -14.43
N ILE A 154 -17.28 7.49 -15.63
CA ILE A 154 -18.41 8.40 -15.87
C ILE A 154 -19.75 7.64 -15.84
N SER A 155 -19.76 6.36 -16.19
CA SER A 155 -20.97 5.54 -16.31
C SER A 155 -21.32 4.84 -14.99
N PRO A 156 -22.56 5.02 -14.46
CA PRO A 156 -22.89 4.54 -13.13
C PRO A 156 -23.24 3.05 -13.06
N GLU A 157 -23.84 2.44 -14.08
CA GLU A 157 -24.63 1.23 -13.83
C GLU A 157 -24.00 -0.10 -14.26
N ASP A 158 -23.21 -0.13 -15.34
CA ASP A 158 -22.71 -1.42 -15.86
C ASP A 158 -21.28 -1.75 -15.44
N ASN A 159 -20.50 -0.74 -15.06
CA ASN A 159 -19.07 -0.91 -14.83
C ASN A 159 -18.68 -1.08 -13.36
N GLU A 160 -19.51 -0.62 -12.40
CA GLU A 160 -19.18 -0.70 -10.96
C GLU A 160 -19.09 -2.15 -10.49
N LEU A 161 -20.12 -2.93 -10.77
CA LEU A 161 -20.16 -4.35 -10.42
C LEU A 161 -19.04 -5.14 -11.11
N GLU A 162 -18.76 -4.84 -12.38
CA GLU A 162 -17.67 -5.48 -13.11
C GLU A 162 -16.30 -5.05 -12.58
N GLY A 163 -16.15 -3.77 -12.24
CA GLY A 163 -14.96 -3.22 -11.59
C GLY A 163 -14.67 -3.92 -10.26
N LEU A 164 -15.66 -4.03 -9.39
CA LEU A 164 -15.51 -4.73 -8.11
C LEU A 164 -15.24 -6.23 -8.30
N LYS A 165 -15.91 -6.89 -9.26
CA LYS A 165 -15.63 -8.30 -9.62
C LYS A 165 -14.23 -8.49 -10.21
N SER A 166 -13.60 -7.45 -10.77
CA SER A 166 -12.22 -7.53 -11.25
C SER A 166 -11.19 -7.54 -10.12
N GLY A 167 -11.63 -7.33 -8.87
CA GLY A 167 -10.81 -7.25 -7.68
C GLY A 167 -10.40 -5.82 -7.30
N ALA A 168 -11.07 -4.80 -7.84
CA ALA A 168 -10.83 -3.41 -7.42
C ALA A 168 -11.14 -3.24 -5.93
N ASP A 169 -10.27 -2.52 -5.23
CA ASP A 169 -10.39 -2.27 -3.79
C ASP A 169 -11.39 -1.14 -3.50
N ASP A 170 -11.62 -0.25 -4.48
CA ASP A 170 -12.65 0.77 -4.43
C ASP A 170 -13.06 1.21 -5.85
N TYR A 171 -14.24 1.86 -5.94
CA TYR A 171 -14.79 2.34 -7.19
C TYR A 171 -15.49 3.70 -7.00
N PHE A 172 -15.24 4.65 -7.93
CA PHE A 172 -15.82 5.98 -7.90
C PHE A 172 -16.55 6.32 -9.20
N ILE A 173 -17.66 7.03 -9.07
CA ILE A 173 -18.41 7.57 -10.20
C ILE A 173 -18.12 9.06 -10.31
N LYS A 174 -17.75 9.53 -11.50
CA LYS A 174 -17.57 10.97 -11.80
C LYS A 174 -18.94 11.65 -11.94
N PRO A 175 -19.14 12.85 -11.34
CA PRO A 175 -18.19 13.62 -10.55
C PRO A 175 -18.06 13.12 -9.12
N PHE A 176 -16.83 13.00 -8.61
CA PHE A 176 -16.56 12.55 -7.25
C PHE A 176 -15.97 13.68 -6.39
N ASN A 177 -16.15 13.55 -5.08
CA ASN A 177 -15.54 14.44 -4.11
C ASN A 177 -14.06 14.06 -3.91
N VAL A 178 -13.16 14.99 -4.20
CA VAL A 178 -11.71 14.81 -4.10
C VAL A 178 -11.27 14.43 -2.68
N ASN A 179 -11.89 15.02 -1.65
CA ASN A 179 -11.56 14.71 -0.26
C ASN A 179 -11.91 13.27 0.09
N ILE A 180 -13.03 12.77 -0.41
CA ILE A 180 -13.44 11.38 -0.24
C ILE A 180 -12.47 10.44 -0.96
N LEU A 181 -12.07 10.78 -2.19
CA LEU A 181 -11.09 10.02 -2.95
C LEU A 181 -9.76 9.90 -2.20
N LEU A 182 -9.20 11.04 -1.75
CA LEU A 182 -7.95 11.05 -0.97
C LEU A 182 -8.08 10.26 0.34
N ALA A 183 -9.20 10.42 1.05
CA ALA A 183 -9.47 9.71 2.30
C ALA A 183 -9.51 8.19 2.11
N ARG A 184 -10.17 7.72 1.07
CA ARG A 184 -10.25 6.28 0.77
C ARG A 184 -8.92 5.71 0.31
N CYS A 185 -8.19 6.40 -0.58
CA CYS A 185 -6.83 6.03 -0.94
C CYS A 185 -5.92 5.90 0.29
N TRP A 186 -5.99 6.87 1.20
CA TRP A 186 -5.25 6.84 2.44
C TRP A 186 -5.65 5.66 3.35
N ASN A 187 -6.94 5.38 3.48
CA ASN A 187 -7.44 4.27 4.29
C ASN A 187 -6.96 2.91 3.75
N LEU A 188 -6.93 2.72 2.44
CA LEU A 188 -6.39 1.50 1.82
C LEU A 188 -4.91 1.32 2.16
N ILE A 189 -4.11 2.38 2.08
CA ILE A 189 -2.69 2.35 2.46
C ILE A 189 -2.55 2.06 3.97
N LYS A 190 -3.32 2.73 4.83
CA LYS A 190 -3.31 2.50 6.30
C LYS A 190 -3.66 1.06 6.65
N LEU A 191 -4.68 0.50 6.02
CA LEU A 191 -5.08 -0.90 6.23
C LEU A 191 -3.92 -1.84 5.91
N ARG A 192 -3.27 -1.64 4.77
CA ARG A 192 -2.11 -2.43 4.38
C ARG A 192 -0.95 -2.32 5.38
N MET A 193 -0.65 -1.11 5.85
CA MET A 193 0.36 -0.90 6.89
C MET A 193 -0.01 -1.57 8.22
N ALA A 194 -1.29 -1.58 8.58
CA ALA A 194 -1.77 -2.25 9.80
C ALA A 194 -1.55 -3.77 9.70
N ILE A 195 -1.85 -4.38 8.55
CA ILE A 195 -1.59 -5.79 8.25
C ILE A 195 -0.09 -6.08 8.35
N GLN A 196 0.77 -5.27 7.72
CA GLN A 196 2.23 -5.41 7.83
C GLN A 196 2.71 -5.34 9.29
N LYS A 197 2.19 -4.40 10.06
CA LYS A 197 2.54 -4.25 11.47
C LYS A 197 2.12 -5.45 12.33
N GLN A 198 1.02 -6.10 11.97
CA GLN A 198 0.53 -7.30 12.63
C GLN A 198 1.48 -8.48 12.36
N PHE A 199 1.90 -8.70 11.11
CA PHE A 199 2.92 -9.71 10.76
C PHE A 199 4.26 -9.50 11.46
N MET A 200 4.66 -8.25 11.72
CA MET A 200 5.89 -7.96 12.48
C MET A 200 5.79 -8.36 13.94
N LYS A 201 4.59 -8.34 14.55
CA LYS A 201 4.39 -8.60 15.98
C LYS A 201 4.17 -10.07 16.30
N ALA A 202 3.46 -10.79 15.46
CA ALA A 202 3.13 -12.20 15.64
C ALA A 202 3.21 -12.92 14.30
N PRO A 203 4.30 -13.65 14.01
CA PRO A 203 4.47 -14.39 12.77
C PRO A 203 3.48 -15.55 12.58
N GLN A 204 2.80 -15.98 13.63
CA GLN A 204 1.76 -17.02 13.59
C GLN A 204 0.40 -16.34 13.76
N ILE A 205 -0.28 -16.05 12.67
CA ILE A 205 -1.66 -15.57 12.70
C ILE A 205 -2.51 -16.69 12.12
N ASP A 206 -3.40 -17.22 12.95
CA ASP A 206 -4.56 -17.97 12.49
C ASP A 206 -5.48 -17.03 11.71
N THR A 207 -5.19 -16.86 10.41
CA THR A 207 -5.99 -16.01 9.50
C THR A 207 -7.19 -16.77 8.95
N HIS A 208 -7.96 -17.44 9.81
CA HIS A 208 -9.27 -17.97 9.42
C HIS A 208 -10.33 -16.88 9.53
N VAL A 209 -10.27 -15.86 8.66
CA VAL A 209 -11.40 -15.00 8.37
C VAL A 209 -12.19 -15.64 7.24
N SER A 210 -13.50 -15.73 7.39
CA SER A 210 -14.48 -16.46 6.55
C SER A 210 -14.67 -15.90 5.13
N THR A 211 -13.66 -15.29 4.53
CA THR A 211 -13.64 -14.84 3.14
C THR A 211 -12.79 -15.80 2.30
N PRO A 212 -13.12 -16.03 1.00
CA PRO A 212 -12.25 -16.85 0.16
C PRO A 212 -10.83 -16.28 0.17
N PRO A 213 -9.81 -17.16 0.30
CA PRO A 213 -8.42 -16.72 0.43
C PRO A 213 -8.02 -15.87 -0.77
N SER A 214 -7.39 -14.75 -0.51
CA SER A 214 -6.79 -13.93 -1.56
C SER A 214 -5.53 -14.59 -2.11
N LEU A 215 -5.07 -14.20 -3.31
CA LEU A 215 -3.78 -14.69 -3.83
C LEU A 215 -2.60 -14.35 -2.90
N ASP A 216 -2.76 -13.36 -2.06
CA ASP A 216 -1.76 -13.01 -1.06
C ASP A 216 -1.80 -13.96 0.14
N ASP A 217 -3.00 -14.39 0.56
CA ASP A 217 -3.17 -15.40 1.62
C ASP A 217 -2.64 -16.76 1.13
N GLU A 218 -3.01 -17.20 -0.07
CA GLU A 218 -2.48 -18.44 -0.68
C GLU A 218 -0.96 -18.41 -0.80
N PHE A 219 -0.38 -17.26 -1.19
CA PHE A 219 1.05 -17.08 -1.28
C PHE A 219 1.71 -17.20 0.11
N MET A 220 1.14 -16.58 1.13
CA MET A 220 1.69 -16.61 2.48
C MET A 220 1.54 -18.01 3.09
N ASP A 221 0.38 -18.64 2.97
CA ASP A 221 0.15 -20.00 3.50
C ASP A 221 1.11 -21.01 2.88
N LYS A 222 1.29 -20.97 1.55
CA LYS A 222 2.28 -21.83 0.88
C LYS A 222 3.70 -21.58 1.40
N ALA A 223 4.07 -20.31 1.52
CA ALA A 223 5.41 -19.94 1.97
C ALA A 223 5.65 -20.35 3.44
N MET A 224 4.64 -20.18 4.31
CA MET A 224 4.70 -20.58 5.70
C MET A 224 4.89 -22.08 5.86
N ASN A 225 4.13 -22.88 5.13
CA ASN A 225 4.26 -24.34 5.14
C ASN A 225 5.67 -24.77 4.75
N ILE A 226 6.24 -24.20 3.67
CA ILE A 226 7.62 -24.49 3.25
C ILE A 226 8.63 -24.10 4.33
N ILE A 227 8.46 -22.96 4.99
CA ILE A 227 9.34 -22.50 6.06
C ILE A 227 9.25 -23.42 7.27
N GLU A 228 8.06 -23.84 7.68
CA GLU A 228 7.85 -24.74 8.82
C GLU A 228 8.50 -26.10 8.59
N GLU A 229 8.35 -26.69 7.41
CA GLU A 229 8.99 -27.94 7.02
C GLU A 229 10.52 -27.86 7.06
N ASN A 230 11.07 -26.68 6.75
CA ASN A 230 12.52 -26.44 6.70
C ASN A 230 13.08 -25.68 7.90
N LEU A 231 12.31 -25.49 8.97
CA LEU A 231 12.69 -24.63 10.08
C LEU A 231 13.98 -25.05 10.75
N ALA A 232 14.18 -26.38 10.97
CA ALA A 232 15.36 -26.96 11.58
C ALA A 232 16.57 -27.07 10.62
N ASN A 233 16.33 -26.88 9.31
CA ASN A 233 17.41 -26.97 8.32
C ASN A 233 18.21 -25.66 8.28
N SER A 234 19.40 -25.70 8.84
CA SER A 234 20.31 -24.55 8.91
C SER A 234 20.83 -24.10 7.52
N GLU A 235 20.82 -24.98 6.52
CA GLU A 235 21.25 -24.71 5.16
C GLU A 235 20.13 -24.17 4.26
N PHE A 236 18.89 -24.14 4.76
CA PHE A 236 17.73 -23.64 4.01
C PHE A 236 17.90 -22.17 3.64
N LYS A 237 17.96 -21.90 2.33
CA LYS A 237 18.22 -20.58 1.75
C LYS A 237 16.96 -20.00 1.10
N ILE A 238 16.89 -18.67 1.05
CA ILE A 238 15.79 -17.95 0.34
C ILE A 238 15.68 -18.33 -1.13
N SER A 239 16.78 -18.74 -1.77
CA SER A 239 16.75 -19.26 -3.14
C SER A 239 15.97 -20.58 -3.27
N GLU A 240 15.97 -21.40 -2.22
CA GLU A 240 15.20 -22.63 -2.18
C GLU A 240 13.73 -22.33 -1.94
N LEU A 241 13.42 -21.44 -1.00
CA LEU A 241 12.05 -20.94 -0.82
C LEU A 241 11.48 -20.38 -2.13
N ALA A 242 12.23 -19.52 -2.85
CA ALA A 242 11.78 -18.96 -4.13
C ALA A 242 11.52 -20.04 -5.17
N ARG A 243 12.39 -21.07 -5.25
CA ARG A 243 12.23 -22.20 -6.16
C ARG A 243 10.98 -23.02 -5.85
N GLU A 244 10.73 -23.34 -4.58
CA GLU A 244 9.58 -24.11 -4.14
C GLU A 244 8.26 -23.32 -4.28
N MET A 245 8.32 -22.01 -4.10
CA MET A 245 7.22 -21.10 -4.38
C MET A 245 6.92 -20.96 -5.88
N GLY A 246 7.87 -21.32 -6.77
CA GLY A 246 7.74 -21.17 -8.21
C GLY A 246 7.90 -19.72 -8.69
N VAL A 247 8.60 -18.88 -7.93
CA VAL A 247 8.82 -17.46 -8.26
C VAL A 247 10.32 -17.13 -8.29
N CYS A 248 10.71 -16.08 -9.01
CA CYS A 248 12.08 -15.60 -8.92
C CYS A 248 12.34 -14.90 -7.58
N ARG A 249 13.61 -14.83 -7.18
CA ARG A 249 14.03 -14.25 -5.91
C ARG A 249 13.56 -12.79 -5.72
N THR A 250 13.62 -12.00 -6.79
CA THR A 250 13.21 -10.59 -6.75
C THR A 250 11.71 -10.45 -6.45
N VAL A 251 10.87 -11.25 -7.11
CA VAL A 251 9.43 -11.29 -6.87
C VAL A 251 9.13 -11.74 -5.44
N LEU A 252 9.80 -12.81 -4.96
CA LEU A 252 9.65 -13.26 -3.58
C LEU A 252 9.93 -12.13 -2.59
N PHE A 253 11.07 -11.43 -2.73
CA PHE A 253 11.46 -10.35 -1.82
C PHE A 253 10.50 -9.17 -1.86
N SER A 254 10.11 -8.70 -3.05
CA SER A 254 9.23 -7.54 -3.20
C SER A 254 7.84 -7.83 -2.65
N LYS A 255 7.23 -8.96 -3.03
CA LYS A 255 5.91 -9.36 -2.54
C LYS A 255 5.93 -9.65 -1.05
N TRP A 256 6.91 -10.40 -0.56
CA TRP A 256 7.06 -10.68 0.85
C TRP A 256 7.14 -9.41 1.71
N LYS A 257 8.03 -8.49 1.31
CA LYS A 257 8.18 -7.20 1.99
C LYS A 257 6.90 -6.37 1.92
N ALA A 258 6.19 -6.43 0.80
CA ALA A 258 4.93 -5.71 0.62
C ALA A 258 3.82 -6.25 1.54
N ILE A 259 3.76 -7.55 1.80
CA ILE A 259 2.77 -8.18 2.67
C ILE A 259 3.17 -8.07 4.14
N THR A 260 4.42 -8.42 4.48
CA THR A 260 4.87 -8.57 5.87
C THR A 260 5.61 -7.34 6.43
N GLY A 261 6.04 -6.42 5.58
CA GLY A 261 6.85 -5.25 5.96
C GLY A 261 8.32 -5.54 6.26
N GLN A 262 8.76 -6.81 6.23
CA GLN A 262 10.13 -7.23 6.56
C GLN A 262 10.73 -8.13 5.48
N SER A 263 12.03 -8.39 5.55
CA SER A 263 12.65 -9.31 4.60
C SER A 263 12.30 -10.77 4.92
N PRO A 264 12.31 -11.69 3.93
CA PRO A 264 12.10 -13.12 4.18
C PRO A 264 13.12 -13.70 5.19
N ASN A 265 14.38 -13.23 5.17
CA ASN A 265 15.40 -13.67 6.12
C ASN A 265 15.08 -13.25 7.56
N ASP A 266 14.64 -12.00 7.76
CA ASP A 266 14.29 -11.50 9.10
C ASP A 266 13.09 -12.25 9.65
N TYR A 267 12.11 -12.54 8.77
CA TYR A 267 10.94 -13.33 9.14
C TYR A 267 11.29 -14.76 9.57
N ILE A 268 12.04 -15.51 8.75
CA ILE A 268 12.48 -16.88 9.07
C ILE A 268 13.28 -16.89 10.38
N THR A 269 14.18 -15.90 10.54
CA THR A 269 14.94 -15.73 11.78
C THR A 269 14.00 -15.49 12.97
N GLY A 270 12.98 -14.69 12.80
CA GLY A 270 11.95 -14.45 13.80
C GLY A 270 11.22 -15.72 14.22
N VAL A 271 10.72 -16.50 13.26
CA VAL A 271 10.02 -17.78 13.50
C VAL A 271 10.94 -18.78 14.23
N ARG A 272 12.21 -18.88 13.81
CA ARG A 272 13.22 -19.73 14.49
C ARG A 272 13.44 -19.31 15.95
N LEU A 273 13.50 -18.01 16.21
CA LEU A 273 13.66 -17.47 17.56
C LEU A 273 12.43 -17.71 18.43
N ASP A 274 11.22 -17.59 17.88
CA ASP A 274 9.99 -17.86 18.62
C ASP A 274 9.87 -19.34 18.96
N LYS A 275 10.25 -20.24 18.05
CA LYS A 275 10.36 -21.66 18.31
C LYS A 275 11.42 -21.96 19.39
N ALA A 276 12.58 -21.29 19.31
CA ALA A 276 13.63 -21.44 20.33
C ALA A 276 13.15 -20.95 21.71
N ALA A 277 12.43 -19.85 21.79
CA ALA A 277 11.83 -19.33 23.02
C ALA A 277 10.85 -20.34 23.63
N SER A 278 10.02 -20.97 22.81
CA SER A 278 9.11 -22.05 23.24
C SER A 278 9.89 -23.27 23.76
N LEU A 279 10.93 -23.71 23.05
CA LEU A 279 11.76 -24.84 23.51
C LEU A 279 12.51 -24.53 24.82
N LEU A 280 12.99 -23.30 24.99
CA LEU A 280 13.65 -22.86 26.23
C LEU A 280 12.74 -22.98 27.46
N LYS A 281 11.44 -22.72 27.29
CA LYS A 281 10.45 -22.77 28.37
C LYS A 281 9.97 -24.20 28.66
N HIS A 282 9.66 -24.95 27.62
CA HIS A 282 8.97 -26.23 27.77
C HIS A 282 9.90 -27.45 27.79
N ASN A 283 11.17 -27.30 27.40
CA ASN A 283 12.14 -28.42 27.34
C ASN A 283 13.40 -28.08 28.13
N PRO A 284 13.33 -28.20 29.48
CA PRO A 284 14.47 -27.89 30.36
C PRO A 284 15.64 -28.82 30.17
N GLU A 285 15.41 -30.03 29.64
CA GLU A 285 16.41 -31.05 29.33
C GLU A 285 17.35 -30.68 28.18
N LEU A 286 16.90 -29.86 27.24
CA LEU A 286 17.70 -29.44 26.11
C LEU A 286 18.69 -28.35 26.49
N ASN A 287 19.94 -28.48 26.11
CA ASN A 287 20.92 -27.43 26.29
C ASN A 287 20.78 -26.32 25.21
N ILE A 288 21.46 -25.19 25.39
CA ILE A 288 21.37 -24.03 24.47
C ILE A 288 21.88 -24.37 23.07
N THR A 289 22.87 -25.24 22.96
CA THR A 289 23.46 -25.71 21.70
C THR A 289 22.43 -26.54 20.92
N GLU A 290 21.83 -27.52 21.61
CA GLU A 290 20.78 -28.37 21.00
C GLU A 290 19.56 -27.56 20.53
N ILE A 291 19.13 -26.55 21.30
CA ILE A 291 18.04 -25.66 20.89
C ILE A 291 18.44 -24.86 19.67
N SER A 292 19.65 -24.30 19.62
CA SER A 292 20.18 -23.58 18.48
C SER A 292 20.14 -24.45 17.21
N GLU A 293 20.62 -25.71 17.30
CA GLU A 293 20.62 -26.66 16.18
C GLU A 293 19.20 -27.05 15.76
N LYS A 294 18.33 -27.43 16.71
CA LYS A 294 16.93 -27.81 16.45
C LYS A 294 16.10 -26.69 15.84
N THR A 295 16.54 -25.46 15.99
CA THR A 295 15.88 -24.28 15.42
C THR A 295 16.60 -23.72 14.19
N GLY A 296 17.55 -24.48 13.62
CA GLY A 296 18.17 -24.17 12.33
C GLY A 296 19.20 -23.05 12.35
N PHE A 297 19.86 -22.82 13.48
CA PHE A 297 21.00 -21.90 13.55
C PHE A 297 22.32 -22.64 13.42
N ASN A 298 23.19 -22.19 12.49
CA ASN A 298 24.52 -22.77 12.28
C ASN A 298 25.52 -22.41 13.36
N SER A 299 25.24 -21.45 14.22
CA SER A 299 26.16 -20.96 15.24
C SER A 299 25.41 -20.52 16.49
N VAL A 300 25.78 -21.12 17.63
CA VAL A 300 25.24 -20.76 18.95
C VAL A 300 25.53 -19.29 19.30
N GLY A 301 26.70 -18.78 18.88
CA GLY A 301 27.07 -17.40 19.11
C GLY A 301 26.17 -16.41 18.32
N TYR A 302 25.87 -16.74 17.06
CA TYR A 302 24.91 -15.95 16.26
C TYR A 302 23.51 -16.05 16.86
N PHE A 303 23.04 -17.26 17.18
CA PHE A 303 21.75 -17.49 17.84
C PHE A 303 21.61 -16.62 19.10
N SER A 304 22.58 -16.72 20.03
CA SER A 304 22.52 -15.96 21.29
C SER A 304 22.46 -14.45 21.09
N ARG A 305 23.18 -13.94 20.09
CA ARG A 305 23.19 -12.52 19.74
C ARG A 305 21.82 -12.06 19.20
N VAL A 306 21.23 -12.77 18.22
CA VAL A 306 19.94 -12.40 17.63
C VAL A 306 18.79 -12.62 18.62
N PHE A 307 18.87 -13.64 19.47
CA PHE A 307 17.92 -13.89 20.54
C PHE A 307 17.92 -12.73 21.55
N LYS A 308 19.11 -12.31 22.01
CA LYS A 308 19.24 -11.14 22.90
C LYS A 308 18.72 -9.85 22.28
N ASN A 309 18.92 -9.66 20.99
CA ASN A 309 18.39 -8.47 20.28
C ASN A 309 16.87 -8.45 20.28
N ARG A 310 16.20 -9.60 20.09
CA ARG A 310 14.74 -9.72 20.02
C ARG A 310 14.10 -9.68 21.41
N TYR A 311 14.59 -10.51 22.34
CA TYR A 311 13.99 -10.69 23.67
C TYR A 311 14.64 -9.82 24.76
N LYS A 312 15.68 -9.04 24.43
CA LYS A 312 16.44 -8.17 25.34
C LYS A 312 17.19 -8.89 26.44
N MET A 313 17.21 -10.23 26.41
CA MET A 313 17.91 -11.10 27.38
C MET A 313 18.56 -12.30 26.68
N THR A 314 19.52 -12.90 27.32
CA THR A 314 20.21 -14.08 26.78
C THR A 314 19.30 -15.31 26.84
N PRO A 315 19.49 -16.34 25.97
CA PRO A 315 18.72 -17.57 26.02
C PRO A 315 18.75 -18.26 27.40
N SER A 316 19.90 -18.25 28.05
CA SER A 316 20.04 -18.86 29.38
C SER A 316 19.24 -18.11 30.44
N TYR A 317 19.25 -16.77 30.42
CA TYR A 317 18.47 -15.94 31.34
C TYR A 317 16.96 -16.12 31.09
N TYR A 318 16.53 -16.11 29.84
CA TYR A 318 15.15 -16.32 29.42
C TYR A 318 14.56 -17.63 29.93
N ARG A 319 15.35 -18.70 29.97
CA ARG A 319 14.95 -20.00 30.53
C ARG A 319 14.63 -19.94 32.03
N HIS A 320 15.29 -19.07 32.78
CA HIS A 320 15.18 -19.03 34.24
C HIS A 320 14.21 -17.96 34.76
N GLU A 321 13.79 -17.02 33.91
CA GLU A 321 12.97 -15.91 34.34
C GLU A 321 11.58 -16.34 34.85
N ASP A 322 10.95 -17.32 34.20
CA ASP A 322 9.60 -17.78 34.61
C ASP A 322 9.63 -18.51 35.99
N LYS A 323 10.77 -19.06 36.41
CA LYS A 323 10.87 -19.74 37.73
C LYS A 323 10.90 -18.77 38.90
N SER A 324 11.12 -17.49 38.66
CA SER A 324 11.13 -16.45 39.70
C SER A 324 9.78 -15.75 39.91
N ASN A 325 8.83 -15.91 39.01
CA ASN A 325 7.48 -15.31 39.10
C ASN A 325 6.42 -16.27 39.70
N GLU A 326 6.76 -17.51 40.01
CA GLU A 326 5.88 -18.50 40.66
C GLU A 326 6.14 -18.68 42.18
N LYS A 327 6.88 -17.76 42.82
CA LYS A 327 7.10 -17.76 44.27
C LYS A 327 6.40 -16.60 44.95
#